data_426c131886fcb3c650686cf5e979d443
#
_entry.id   426c131886fcb3c650686cf5e979d443
#
_cell.length_a   1.000
_cell.length_b   1.000
_cell.length_c   1.000
_cell.angle_alpha   90.00
_cell.angle_beta   90.00
_cell.angle_gamma   90.00
#
_symmetry.space_group_name_H-M   'P 1'
#
loop_
_entity.id
_entity.type
_entity.pdbx_description
1 polymer ?
#
loop_
_entity_poly.entity_id
_entity_poly.type
_entity_poly.pdbx_seq_one_letter_code
_entity_poly.pdbx_strand_id
1 'polypeptide(L)'
;ATGDFPRITYDEAVQILKGEKDVNGQNTLVTLEEDLKKAKTDISLFQNEILERTNKINQPGVKKGERNFNQNKIDQLKNSIKETEEDLRNIPQWISSAKDFTYGNDFGGSDETVLTRLFETPIMVYNWPHKIKAFYMKRDENNPELAKGVDVLAPEGFGEIVGGGERETNKDLLVEKINEHK
;
A
#
# COMPACT_ATOMS: atom_id res chain seq x y z
N ALA A 1 12.41 0.29 -15.47
CA ALA A 1 11.12 -0.28 -15.84
C ALA A 1 10.81 0.16 -17.28
N THR A 2 10.82 -0.79 -18.20
CA THR A 2 10.45 -0.58 -19.61
C THR A 2 9.14 -1.35 -19.84
N GLY A 3 8.00 -0.73 -19.49
CA GLY A 3 6.68 -1.32 -19.69
C GLY A 3 5.59 -0.30 -19.36
N ASP A 4 4.39 -0.53 -19.91
CA ASP A 4 3.23 0.27 -19.55
C ASP A 4 2.83 -0.03 -18.10
N PHE A 5 2.60 1.01 -17.32
CA PHE A 5 2.07 0.86 -15.96
C PHE A 5 0.65 0.29 -16.02
N PRO A 6 0.29 -0.64 -15.12
CA PRO A 6 -1.08 -1.13 -15.04
C PRO A 6 -2.07 0.02 -14.87
N ARG A 7 -3.17 -0.05 -15.62
CA ARG A 7 -4.27 0.91 -15.54
C ARG A 7 -5.49 0.19 -15.03
N ILE A 8 -6.01 0.63 -13.90
CA ILE A 8 -7.20 0.05 -13.28
C ILE A 8 -8.20 1.16 -13.00
N THR A 9 -9.49 0.85 -13.15
CA THR A 9 -10.54 1.78 -12.76
C THR A 9 -10.64 1.87 -11.24
N TYR A 10 -11.26 2.94 -10.73
CA TYR A 10 -11.58 3.06 -9.31
C TYR A 10 -12.41 1.86 -8.81
N ASP A 11 -13.38 1.40 -9.61
CA ASP A 11 -14.20 0.22 -9.29
C ASP A 11 -13.34 -1.03 -9.12
N GLU A 12 -12.40 -1.26 -10.06
CA GLU A 12 -11.45 -2.37 -9.97
C GLU A 12 -10.53 -2.25 -8.76
N ALA A 13 -10.05 -1.03 -8.49
CA ALA A 13 -9.19 -0.77 -7.33
C ALA A 13 -9.92 -1.08 -6.01
N VAL A 14 -11.21 -0.70 -5.88
CA VAL A 14 -12.04 -1.04 -4.72
C VAL A 14 -12.24 -2.56 -4.59
N GLN A 15 -12.51 -3.26 -5.69
CA GLN A 15 -12.65 -4.72 -5.68
C GLN A 15 -11.34 -5.42 -5.25
N ILE A 16 -10.19 -4.94 -5.74
CA ILE A 16 -8.87 -5.46 -5.34
C ILE A 16 -8.61 -5.18 -3.87
N LEU A 17 -8.84 -3.95 -3.41
CA LEU A 17 -8.67 -3.55 -2.02
C LEU A 17 -9.48 -4.44 -1.07
N LYS A 18 -10.74 -4.71 -1.40
CA LYS A 18 -11.65 -5.53 -0.60
C LYS A 18 -11.43 -7.04 -0.74
N GLY A 19 -10.49 -7.48 -1.56
CA GLY A 19 -10.25 -8.89 -1.84
C GLY A 19 -11.34 -9.57 -2.69
N GLU A 20 -12.14 -8.79 -3.41
CA GLU A 20 -13.20 -9.29 -4.31
C GLU A 20 -12.64 -9.60 -5.72
N LYS A 21 -11.46 -9.07 -6.04
CA LYS A 21 -10.74 -9.30 -7.29
C LYS A 21 -9.27 -9.59 -7.03
N ASP A 22 -8.76 -10.68 -7.60
CA ASP A 22 -7.35 -11.05 -7.51
C ASP A 22 -6.49 -10.29 -8.53
N VAL A 23 -5.22 -10.07 -8.18
CA VAL A 23 -4.18 -9.54 -9.07
C VAL A 23 -3.11 -10.62 -9.24
N ASN A 24 -2.87 -11.05 -10.48
CA ASN A 24 -1.88 -12.11 -10.79
C ASN A 24 -2.07 -13.40 -9.96
N GLY A 25 -3.31 -13.73 -9.63
CA GLY A 25 -3.63 -14.90 -8.80
C GLY A 25 -3.42 -14.71 -7.30
N GLN A 26 -3.15 -13.49 -6.84
CA GLN A 26 -3.00 -13.13 -5.44
C GLN A 26 -4.19 -12.29 -4.97
N ASN A 27 -4.67 -12.58 -3.77
CA ASN A 27 -5.75 -11.86 -3.12
C ASN A 27 -5.21 -10.95 -2.02
N THR A 28 -5.62 -9.70 -2.02
CA THR A 28 -5.11 -8.68 -1.08
C THR A 28 -5.27 -9.10 0.38
N LEU A 29 -6.46 -9.52 0.79
CA LEU A 29 -6.72 -9.87 2.19
C LEU A 29 -6.02 -11.16 2.60
N VAL A 30 -5.98 -12.16 1.70
CA VAL A 30 -5.26 -13.43 1.95
C VAL A 30 -3.77 -13.17 2.12
N THR A 31 -3.17 -12.37 1.24
CA THR A 31 -1.74 -12.01 1.32
C THR A 31 -1.42 -11.30 2.63
N LEU A 32 -2.26 -10.34 3.07
CA LEU A 32 -2.07 -9.68 4.36
C LEU A 32 -2.18 -10.63 5.55
N GLU A 33 -3.11 -11.59 5.53
CA GLU A 33 -3.24 -12.61 6.58
C GLU A 33 -2.03 -13.56 6.62
N GLU A 34 -1.47 -13.91 5.46
CA GLU A 34 -0.24 -14.71 5.33
C GLU A 34 0.98 -13.92 5.85
N ASP A 35 1.12 -12.65 5.47
CA ASP A 35 2.17 -11.76 5.97
C ASP A 35 2.12 -11.63 7.49
N LEU A 36 0.92 -11.52 8.07
CA LEU A 36 0.73 -11.45 9.52
C LEU A 36 1.20 -12.74 10.23
N LYS A 37 0.92 -13.90 9.65
CA LYS A 37 1.38 -15.20 10.18
C LYS A 37 2.90 -15.31 10.08
N LYS A 38 3.45 -14.95 8.92
CA LYS A 38 4.88 -14.97 8.66
C LYS A 38 5.62 -14.05 9.63
N ALA A 39 5.16 -12.81 9.83
CA ALA A 39 5.76 -11.85 10.74
C ALA A 39 5.88 -12.41 12.17
N LYS A 40 4.85 -13.10 12.68
CA LYS A 40 4.88 -13.75 14.00
C LYS A 40 5.96 -14.83 14.08
N THR A 41 6.10 -15.63 13.01
CA THR A 41 7.11 -16.69 12.94
C THR A 41 8.51 -16.12 12.85
N ASP A 42 8.71 -15.11 12.00
CA ASP A 42 10.01 -14.49 11.76
C ASP A 42 10.58 -13.83 13.03
N ILE A 43 9.78 -13.15 13.84
CA ILE A 43 10.23 -12.61 15.12
C ILE A 43 10.78 -13.70 16.03
N SER A 44 10.09 -14.84 16.13
CA SER A 44 10.55 -15.97 16.96
C SER A 44 11.86 -16.55 16.45
N LEU A 45 12.01 -16.66 15.12
CA LEU A 45 13.26 -17.14 14.50
C LEU A 45 14.41 -16.15 14.73
N PHE A 46 14.18 -14.86 14.55
CA PHE A 46 15.19 -13.83 14.80
C PHE A 46 15.63 -13.77 16.25
N GLN A 47 14.69 -13.90 17.19
CA GLN A 47 15.00 -13.94 18.63
C GLN A 47 15.87 -15.15 19.00
N ASN A 48 15.56 -16.33 18.46
CA ASN A 48 16.35 -17.54 18.68
C ASN A 48 17.77 -17.38 18.08
N GLU A 49 17.88 -16.85 16.88
CA GLU A 49 19.20 -16.61 16.24
C GLU A 49 20.03 -15.58 17.03
N ILE A 50 19.42 -14.52 17.55
CA ILE A 50 20.07 -13.56 18.44
C ILE A 50 20.62 -14.27 19.68
N LEU A 51 19.82 -15.14 20.30
CA LEU A 51 20.25 -15.90 21.48
C LEU A 51 21.45 -16.79 21.17
N GLU A 52 21.41 -17.56 20.07
CA GLU A 52 22.51 -18.41 19.64
C GLU A 52 23.80 -17.61 19.40
N ARG A 53 23.69 -16.49 18.68
CA ARG A 53 24.84 -15.63 18.39
C ARG A 53 25.39 -14.96 19.64
N THR A 54 24.53 -14.56 20.56
CA THR A 54 24.92 -14.02 21.87
C THR A 54 25.69 -15.06 22.69
N ASN A 55 25.22 -16.31 22.71
CA ASN A 55 25.93 -17.39 23.36
C ASN A 55 27.31 -17.64 22.73
N LYS A 56 27.42 -17.58 21.38
CA LYS A 56 28.71 -17.73 20.70
C LYS A 56 29.72 -16.65 21.08
N ILE A 57 29.34 -15.37 21.08
CA ILE A 57 30.28 -14.27 21.41
C ILE A 57 30.73 -14.27 22.89
N ASN A 58 29.97 -14.91 23.76
CA ASN A 58 30.29 -15.02 25.20
C ASN A 58 31.15 -16.24 25.53
N GLN A 59 31.48 -17.12 24.59
CA GLN A 59 32.36 -18.26 24.82
C GLN A 59 33.81 -17.81 25.06
N PRO A 60 34.54 -18.51 25.94
CA PRO A 60 35.97 -18.24 26.11
C PRO A 60 36.75 -18.49 24.81
N GLY A 61 37.69 -17.61 24.48
CA GLY A 61 38.59 -17.80 23.33
C GLY A 61 38.06 -17.37 21.99
N VAL A 62 36.85 -16.81 21.88
CA VAL A 62 36.30 -16.28 20.61
C VAL A 62 37.18 -15.15 20.09
N LYS A 63 37.61 -15.26 18.82
CA LYS A 63 38.44 -14.28 18.14
C LYS A 63 37.67 -12.96 17.94
N LYS A 64 38.39 -11.83 17.99
CA LYS A 64 37.82 -10.48 17.83
C LYS A 64 37.00 -10.34 16.53
N GLY A 65 37.48 -10.87 15.40
CA GLY A 65 36.78 -10.83 14.12
C GLY A 65 35.44 -11.58 14.15
N GLU A 66 35.43 -12.77 14.75
CA GLU A 66 34.20 -13.55 14.88
C GLU A 66 33.17 -12.89 15.83
N ARG A 67 33.65 -12.30 16.90
CA ARG A 67 32.82 -11.53 17.84
C ARG A 67 32.16 -10.35 17.12
N ASN A 68 32.95 -9.55 16.36
CA ASN A 68 32.43 -8.41 15.60
C ASN A 68 31.42 -8.85 14.53
N PHE A 69 31.70 -9.94 13.80
CA PHE A 69 30.76 -10.48 12.80
C PHE A 69 29.41 -10.86 13.45
N ASN A 70 29.44 -11.62 14.54
CA ASN A 70 28.21 -12.03 15.22
C ASN A 70 27.47 -10.82 15.83
N GLN A 71 28.20 -9.84 16.39
CA GLN A 71 27.60 -8.61 16.91
C GLN A 71 26.85 -7.83 15.79
N ASN A 72 27.47 -7.64 14.63
CA ASN A 72 26.82 -6.96 13.49
C ASN A 72 25.56 -7.71 13.04
N LYS A 73 25.58 -9.05 13.05
CA LYS A 73 24.42 -9.86 12.73
C LYS A 73 23.29 -9.72 13.76
N ILE A 74 23.62 -9.67 15.03
CA ILE A 74 22.66 -9.40 16.12
C ILE A 74 21.99 -8.03 15.91
N ASP A 75 22.77 -7.01 15.56
CA ASP A 75 22.23 -5.66 15.36
C ASP A 75 21.31 -5.58 14.11
N GLN A 76 21.67 -6.29 13.03
CA GLN A 76 20.81 -6.45 11.86
C GLN A 76 19.48 -7.14 12.23
N LEU A 77 19.53 -8.26 12.94
CA LEU A 77 18.34 -9.00 13.37
C LEU A 77 17.44 -8.17 14.29
N LYS A 78 18.01 -7.35 15.18
CA LYS A 78 17.22 -6.43 16.01
C LYS A 78 16.47 -5.40 15.17
N ASN A 79 17.09 -4.87 14.10
CA ASN A 79 16.42 -3.97 13.19
C ASN A 79 15.29 -4.68 12.44
N SER A 80 15.55 -5.90 11.94
CA SER A 80 14.50 -6.71 11.28
C SER A 80 13.33 -7.02 12.23
N ILE A 81 13.58 -7.31 13.50
CA ILE A 81 12.51 -7.48 14.50
C ILE A 81 11.68 -6.21 14.61
N LYS A 82 12.32 -5.04 14.72
CA LYS A 82 11.61 -3.77 14.85
C LYS A 82 10.70 -3.50 13.63
N GLU A 83 11.20 -3.70 12.41
CA GLU A 83 10.43 -3.58 11.16
C GLU A 83 9.25 -4.56 11.15
N THR A 84 9.50 -5.84 11.51
CA THR A 84 8.46 -6.87 11.57
C THR A 84 7.41 -6.59 12.65
N GLU A 85 7.79 -5.98 13.77
CA GLU A 85 6.85 -5.54 14.81
C GLU A 85 5.98 -4.36 14.33
N GLU A 86 6.47 -3.50 13.43
CA GLU A 86 5.66 -2.48 12.76
C GLU A 86 4.61 -3.11 11.86
N ASP A 87 4.97 -4.12 11.07
CA ASP A 87 4.03 -4.90 10.26
C ASP A 87 2.95 -5.56 11.13
N LEU A 88 3.33 -6.18 12.26
CA LEU A 88 2.37 -6.78 13.19
C LEU A 88 1.36 -5.78 13.76
N ARG A 89 1.74 -4.53 13.93
CA ARG A 89 0.82 -3.48 14.38
C ARG A 89 -0.07 -2.95 13.25
N ASN A 90 0.48 -2.81 12.04
CA ASN A 90 -0.18 -2.15 10.93
C ASN A 90 -1.12 -3.08 10.16
N ILE A 91 -0.70 -4.33 9.88
CA ILE A 91 -1.47 -5.27 9.06
C ILE A 91 -2.91 -5.49 9.56
N PRO A 92 -3.18 -5.68 10.86
CA PRO A 92 -4.55 -5.83 11.34
C PRO A 92 -5.43 -4.60 11.07
N GLN A 93 -4.86 -3.41 11.15
CA GLN A 93 -5.55 -2.15 10.85
C GLN A 93 -5.82 -2.02 9.35
N TRP A 94 -4.86 -2.40 8.51
CA TRP A 94 -5.01 -2.42 7.05
C TRP A 94 -6.11 -3.39 6.61
N ILE A 95 -6.15 -4.60 7.19
CA ILE A 95 -7.21 -5.57 6.91
C ILE A 95 -8.58 -5.02 7.30
N SER A 96 -8.69 -4.36 8.46
CA SER A 96 -9.95 -3.75 8.90
C SER A 96 -10.36 -2.62 7.97
N SER A 97 -9.46 -1.69 7.65
CA SER A 97 -9.73 -0.56 6.72
C SER A 97 -10.21 -1.07 5.36
N ALA A 98 -9.51 -2.05 4.79
CA ALA A 98 -9.84 -2.61 3.50
C ALA A 98 -11.22 -3.30 3.48
N LYS A 99 -11.57 -4.05 4.52
CA LYS A 99 -12.89 -4.70 4.66
C LYS A 99 -14.01 -3.69 4.84
N ASP A 100 -13.78 -2.63 5.60
CA ASP A 100 -14.76 -1.61 5.96
C ASP A 100 -14.83 -0.48 4.91
N PHE A 101 -14.00 -0.52 3.87
CA PHE A 101 -13.96 0.52 2.84
C PHE A 101 -15.31 0.68 2.17
N THR A 102 -15.81 1.92 2.16
CA THR A 102 -17.09 2.26 1.52
C THR A 102 -16.84 2.84 0.14
N TYR A 103 -17.48 2.24 -0.88
CA TYR A 103 -17.45 2.75 -2.25
C TYR A 103 -17.88 4.22 -2.30
N GLY A 104 -17.17 5.03 -3.06
CA GLY A 104 -17.40 6.46 -3.18
C GLY A 104 -16.57 7.31 -2.21
N ASN A 105 -15.75 6.70 -1.37
CA ASN A 105 -14.72 7.39 -0.58
C ASN A 105 -13.38 7.48 -1.35
N ASP A 106 -12.58 8.49 -1.01
CA ASP A 106 -11.19 8.54 -1.48
C ASP A 106 -10.34 7.52 -0.74
N PHE A 107 -9.26 7.03 -1.37
CA PHE A 107 -8.33 6.13 -0.69
C PHE A 107 -7.50 6.92 0.33
N GLY A 108 -7.47 6.42 1.55
CA GLY A 108 -6.51 6.87 2.56
C GLY A 108 -5.16 6.17 2.40
N GLY A 109 -4.12 6.66 3.08
CA GLY A 109 -2.78 6.11 2.97
C GLY A 109 -2.69 4.60 3.29
N SER A 110 -3.54 4.09 4.20
CA SER A 110 -3.64 2.66 4.47
C SER A 110 -4.21 1.89 3.28
N ASP A 111 -5.22 2.44 2.60
CA ASP A 111 -5.87 1.80 1.46
C ASP A 111 -4.93 1.78 0.25
N GLU A 112 -4.21 2.87 0.01
CA GLU A 112 -3.17 2.95 -1.03
C GLU A 112 -2.04 1.93 -0.78
N THR A 113 -1.58 1.82 0.47
CA THR A 113 -0.58 0.83 0.87
C THR A 113 -1.05 -0.59 0.58
N VAL A 114 -2.28 -0.92 0.98
CA VAL A 114 -2.87 -2.25 0.77
C VAL A 114 -3.05 -2.55 -0.72
N LEU A 115 -3.62 -1.61 -1.47
CA LEU A 115 -3.87 -1.75 -2.92
C LEU A 115 -2.58 -2.00 -3.69
N THR A 116 -1.51 -1.27 -3.37
CA THR A 116 -0.26 -1.30 -4.14
C THR A 116 0.65 -2.49 -3.80
N ARG A 117 0.42 -3.22 -2.70
CA ARG A 117 1.26 -4.38 -2.30
C ARG A 117 1.29 -5.52 -3.33
N LEU A 118 0.26 -5.69 -4.15
CA LEU A 118 0.19 -6.72 -5.18
C LEU A 118 0.82 -6.32 -6.52
N PHE A 119 1.41 -5.12 -6.58
CA PHE A 119 2.01 -4.59 -7.80
C PHE A 119 3.50 -4.33 -7.61
N GLU A 120 4.30 -4.72 -8.60
CA GLU A 120 5.76 -4.49 -8.64
C GLU A 120 6.11 -3.13 -9.28
N THR A 121 5.14 -2.49 -9.92
CA THR A 121 5.31 -1.21 -10.64
C THR A 121 4.22 -0.24 -10.21
N PRO A 122 4.42 1.07 -10.40
CA PRO A 122 3.35 2.05 -10.20
C PRO A 122 2.10 1.69 -10.99
N ILE A 123 0.93 1.93 -10.40
CA ILE A 123 -0.38 1.74 -11.04
C ILE A 123 -1.05 3.08 -11.29
N MET A 124 -1.87 3.14 -12.33
CA MET A 124 -2.72 4.30 -12.61
C MET A 124 -4.16 3.96 -12.27
N VAL A 125 -4.76 4.69 -11.33
CA VAL A 125 -6.17 4.57 -10.99
C VAL A 125 -6.93 5.71 -11.66
N TYR A 126 -7.97 5.39 -12.42
CA TYR A 126 -8.75 6.36 -13.20
C TYR A 126 -10.26 6.09 -13.08
N ASN A 127 -11.10 6.92 -13.70
CA ASN A 127 -12.56 6.85 -13.57
C ASN A 127 -13.05 6.97 -12.14
N TRP A 128 -12.57 7.96 -11.45
CA TRP A 128 -12.97 8.27 -10.09
C TRP A 128 -14.40 8.79 -10.00
N PRO A 129 -15.16 8.49 -8.97
CA PRO A 129 -16.43 9.16 -8.71
C PRO A 129 -16.22 10.68 -8.64
N HIS A 130 -17.02 11.47 -9.39
CA HIS A 130 -16.81 12.92 -9.45
C HIS A 130 -16.95 13.61 -8.10
N LYS A 131 -17.73 13.02 -7.17
CA LYS A 131 -18.00 13.58 -5.84
C LYS A 131 -16.79 13.67 -4.92
N ILE A 132 -15.79 12.81 -5.16
CA ILE A 132 -14.56 12.76 -4.36
C ILE A 132 -13.36 13.44 -5.04
N LYS A 133 -13.55 13.98 -6.24
CA LYS A 133 -12.54 14.77 -6.93
C LYS A 133 -12.91 16.24 -6.98
N ALA A 134 -11.94 17.08 -7.20
CA ALA A 134 -12.15 18.52 -7.22
C ALA A 134 -13.21 18.94 -8.25
N PHE A 135 -14.11 19.88 -7.91
CA PHE A 135 -15.24 20.31 -8.73
C PHE A 135 -14.84 20.72 -10.16
N TYR A 136 -13.62 21.21 -10.34
CA TYR A 136 -13.08 21.66 -11.61
C TYR A 136 -12.59 20.53 -12.53
N MET A 137 -12.63 19.28 -12.06
CA MET A 137 -12.33 18.14 -12.93
C MET A 137 -13.47 17.95 -13.93
N LYS A 138 -13.11 17.69 -15.19
CA LYS A 138 -14.07 17.37 -16.23
C LYS A 138 -14.72 16.02 -15.93
N ARG A 139 -16.05 15.97 -16.04
CA ARG A 139 -16.78 14.71 -15.95
C ARG A 139 -16.67 13.93 -17.28
N ASP A 140 -16.78 12.62 -17.20
CA ASP A 140 -16.83 11.78 -18.39
C ASP A 140 -18.14 12.05 -19.16
N GLU A 141 -18.04 12.17 -20.49
CA GLU A 141 -19.18 12.54 -21.33
C GLU A 141 -20.21 11.41 -21.45
N ASN A 142 -19.76 10.15 -21.30
CA ASN A 142 -20.63 8.97 -21.36
C ASN A 142 -21.18 8.58 -19.99
N ASN A 143 -20.48 8.96 -18.90
CA ASN A 143 -20.90 8.70 -17.54
C ASN A 143 -20.55 9.90 -16.62
N PRO A 144 -21.47 10.87 -16.47
CA PRO A 144 -21.23 12.08 -15.67
C PRO A 144 -20.97 11.85 -14.19
N GLU A 145 -21.22 10.63 -13.67
CA GLU A 145 -20.86 10.27 -12.28
C GLU A 145 -19.35 10.08 -12.10
N LEU A 146 -18.59 10.00 -13.20
CA LEU A 146 -17.14 9.82 -13.17
C LEU A 146 -16.40 11.11 -13.55
N ALA A 147 -15.27 11.36 -12.88
CA ALA A 147 -14.33 12.41 -13.23
C ALA A 147 -13.18 11.83 -14.07
N LYS A 148 -12.73 12.61 -15.06
CA LYS A 148 -11.54 12.32 -15.88
C LYS A 148 -10.26 12.64 -15.09
N GLY A 149 -10.13 12.02 -13.91
CA GLY A 149 -8.96 12.07 -13.05
C GLY A 149 -8.14 10.81 -13.15
N VAL A 150 -6.86 10.92 -12.84
CA VAL A 150 -5.94 9.81 -12.70
C VAL A 150 -5.00 10.06 -11.53
N ASP A 151 -4.84 9.06 -10.69
CA ASP A 151 -3.84 9.05 -9.64
C ASP A 151 -2.84 7.93 -9.92
N VAL A 152 -1.56 8.23 -9.77
CA VAL A 152 -0.48 7.25 -9.92
C VAL A 152 0.00 6.89 -8.53
N LEU A 153 -0.19 5.63 -8.17
CA LEU A 153 0.22 5.09 -6.88
C LEU A 153 1.52 4.29 -7.04
N ALA A 154 2.51 4.59 -6.22
CA ALA A 154 3.76 3.84 -6.20
C ALA A 154 3.60 2.51 -5.47
N PRO A 155 4.33 1.45 -5.87
CA PRO A 155 4.31 0.16 -5.18
C PRO A 155 4.85 0.26 -3.75
N GLU A 156 4.77 -0.83 -3.01
CA GLU A 156 5.34 -0.98 -1.66
C GLU A 156 4.81 0.03 -0.62
N GLY A 157 3.65 0.65 -0.87
CA GLY A 157 3.02 1.55 0.10
C GLY A 157 3.54 2.97 0.12
N PHE A 158 4.30 3.39 -0.90
CA PHE A 158 4.75 4.80 -1.01
C PHE A 158 3.61 5.78 -1.32
N GLY A 159 2.39 5.27 -1.62
CA GLY A 159 1.21 6.09 -1.83
C GLY A 159 1.17 6.84 -3.16
N GLU A 160 0.33 7.87 -3.24
CA GLU A 160 0.17 8.70 -4.42
C GLU A 160 1.42 9.53 -4.71
N ILE A 161 1.97 9.38 -5.92
CA ILE A 161 3.12 10.15 -6.41
C ILE A 161 2.76 11.20 -7.45
N VAL A 162 1.65 11.01 -8.16
CA VAL A 162 1.12 11.97 -9.15
C VAL A 162 -0.39 11.91 -9.12
N GLY A 163 -1.04 13.05 -8.92
CA GLY A 163 -2.46 13.23 -9.15
C GLY A 163 -2.72 14.23 -10.27
N GLY A 164 -3.71 13.95 -11.11
CA GLY A 164 -4.02 14.83 -12.24
C GLY A 164 -5.36 14.55 -12.89
N GLY A 165 -5.65 15.29 -13.97
CA GLY A 165 -6.85 15.05 -14.74
C GLY A 165 -7.18 16.17 -15.71
N GLU A 166 -8.16 15.89 -16.56
CA GLU A 166 -8.71 16.86 -17.50
C GLU A 166 -9.53 17.92 -16.77
N ARG A 167 -9.28 19.19 -17.05
CA ARG A 167 -9.99 20.30 -16.41
C ARG A 167 -11.24 20.65 -17.21
N GLU A 168 -12.30 21.06 -16.49
CA GLU A 168 -13.48 21.62 -17.14
C GLU A 168 -13.13 22.94 -17.80
N THR A 169 -13.44 23.06 -19.07
CA THR A 169 -13.17 24.26 -19.88
C THR A 169 -14.43 25.09 -20.16
N ASN A 170 -15.61 24.49 -19.98
CA ASN A 170 -16.87 25.17 -20.17
C ASN A 170 -17.20 26.00 -18.91
N LYS A 171 -17.26 27.32 -19.06
CA LYS A 171 -17.51 28.25 -17.95
C LYS A 171 -18.87 28.03 -17.29
N ASP A 172 -19.91 27.75 -18.05
CA ASP A 172 -21.27 27.60 -17.51
C ASP A 172 -21.37 26.32 -16.69
N LEU A 173 -20.80 25.21 -17.18
CA LEU A 173 -20.68 23.97 -16.42
C LEU A 173 -19.81 24.14 -15.16
N LEU A 174 -18.76 24.93 -15.23
CA LEU A 174 -17.92 25.20 -14.07
C LEU A 174 -18.68 25.97 -12.98
N VAL A 175 -19.49 26.99 -13.36
CA VAL A 175 -20.36 27.72 -12.44
C VAL A 175 -21.41 26.80 -11.82
N GLU A 176 -22.02 25.92 -12.61
CA GLU A 176 -22.99 24.93 -12.13
C GLU A 176 -22.34 24.03 -11.07
N LYS A 177 -21.18 23.45 -11.36
CA LYS A 177 -20.41 22.61 -10.41
C LYS A 177 -20.04 23.34 -9.13
N ILE A 178 -19.67 24.62 -9.18
CA ILE A 178 -19.43 25.44 -7.99
C ILE A 178 -20.69 25.55 -7.12
N ASN A 179 -21.87 25.66 -7.74
CA ASN A 179 -23.13 25.76 -7.00
C ASN A 179 -23.58 24.43 -6.40
N GLU A 180 -23.22 23.30 -7.02
CA GLU A 180 -23.45 21.95 -6.46
C GLU A 180 -22.62 21.71 -5.18
N HIS A 181 -21.47 22.41 -5.01
CA HIS A 181 -20.55 22.24 -3.90
C HIS A 181 -20.74 23.25 -2.75
N LYS A 182 -21.73 24.12 -2.83
CA LYS A 182 -22.10 25.06 -1.76
C LYS A 182 -23.10 24.44 -0.78
#